data_ef397320eb986a87d538e340c544363c
#
_entry.id   ef397320eb986a87d538e340c544363c
#
_cell.length_a   1.000
_cell.length_b   1.000
_cell.length_c   1.000
_cell.angle_alpha   90.00
_cell.angle_beta   90.00
_cell.angle_gamma   90.00
#
_symmetry.space_group_name_H-M   'P 1'
#
loop_
_entity.id
_entity.type
_entity.pdbx_description
1 polymer ?
#
loop_
_entity_poly.entity_id
_entity_poly.type
_entity_poly.pdbx_seq_one_letter_code
_entity_poly.pdbx_strand_id
1 'polypeptide(L)'
;MAKVFTEITRLSEKDCFYIVERHKTEFTYPLHQHKEFELNFIEHGKGVRRIVGDSVEEIGEYELVLIGGEDLEHVWEQGRCNSKDIREITIQFSSDIFGGDLLSKNQFASIRRML
;
A
#
# COMPACT_ATOMS: atom_id res chain seq x y z
N MET A 1 20.28 3.52 11.67
CA MET A 1 19.60 3.56 10.39
C MET A 1 18.67 2.36 10.25
N ALA A 2 17.42 2.59 9.91
CA ALA A 2 16.48 1.49 9.74
C ALA A 2 16.85 0.65 8.52
N LYS A 3 16.82 -0.67 8.70
CA LYS A 3 17.08 -1.60 7.62
C LYS A 3 15.80 -1.80 6.81
N VAL A 4 15.89 -1.67 5.49
CA VAL A 4 14.74 -1.87 4.60
C VAL A 4 14.65 -3.34 4.22
N PHE A 5 13.47 -3.90 4.42
CA PHE A 5 13.16 -5.27 4.08
C PHE A 5 12.54 -5.33 2.68
N THR A 6 13.08 -6.17 1.80
CA THR A 6 12.48 -6.39 0.48
C THR A 6 11.48 -7.52 0.56
N GLU A 7 10.20 -7.17 0.44
CA GLU A 7 9.13 -8.14 0.54
C GLU A 7 8.96 -8.90 -0.77
N ILE A 8 8.82 -10.22 -0.67
CA ILE A 8 8.41 -11.05 -1.81
C ILE A 8 6.90 -11.24 -1.69
N THR A 9 6.15 -10.55 -2.55
CA THR A 9 4.70 -10.60 -2.50
C THR A 9 4.17 -11.94 -3.01
N ARG A 10 2.90 -12.24 -2.69
CA ARG A 10 2.24 -13.46 -3.14
C ARG A 10 1.64 -13.36 -4.53
N LEU A 11 1.79 -12.20 -5.17
CA LEU A 11 1.30 -12.00 -6.53
C LEU A 11 2.13 -12.82 -7.52
N SER A 12 1.46 -13.68 -8.29
CA SER A 12 2.11 -14.45 -9.35
C SER A 12 1.87 -13.81 -10.70
N GLU A 13 2.62 -14.24 -11.71
CA GLU A 13 2.46 -13.75 -13.08
C GLU A 13 1.08 -14.09 -13.68
N LYS A 14 0.39 -15.06 -13.09
CA LYS A 14 -0.92 -15.50 -13.56
C LYS A 14 -2.06 -14.74 -12.89
N ASP A 15 -1.75 -13.92 -11.89
CA ASP A 15 -2.76 -13.18 -11.14
C ASP A 15 -2.92 -11.77 -11.67
N CYS A 16 -4.15 -11.26 -11.65
CA CYS A 16 -4.40 -9.84 -11.89
C CYS A 16 -3.98 -9.02 -10.68
N PHE A 17 -4.33 -9.50 -9.50
CA PHE A 17 -4.00 -8.82 -8.25
C PHE A 17 -4.02 -9.84 -7.12
N TYR A 18 -3.43 -9.46 -5.99
CA TYR A 18 -3.51 -10.19 -4.74
C TYR A 18 -4.17 -9.28 -3.71
N ILE A 19 -5.23 -9.78 -3.06
CA ILE A 19 -5.95 -9.02 -2.04
C ILE A 19 -5.94 -9.79 -0.73
N VAL A 20 -5.72 -9.07 0.37
CA VAL A 20 -5.75 -9.64 1.71
C VAL A 20 -6.40 -8.66 2.66
N GLU A 21 -7.24 -9.19 3.56
CA GLU A 21 -7.84 -8.45 4.66
C GLU A 21 -7.24 -8.94 5.97
N ARG A 22 -6.86 -7.99 6.83
CA ARG A 22 -6.30 -8.28 8.13
C ARG A 22 -7.03 -7.51 9.20
N HIS A 23 -7.18 -8.15 10.36
CA HIS A 23 -7.65 -7.48 11.58
C HIS A 23 -6.47 -7.41 12.53
N LYS A 24 -6.19 -6.22 13.05
CA LYS A 24 -5.00 -5.95 13.84
C LYS A 24 -5.32 -5.23 15.12
N THR A 25 -4.47 -5.43 16.12
CA THR A 25 -4.46 -4.63 17.34
C THR A 25 -3.24 -3.73 17.41
N GLU A 26 -2.29 -3.91 16.50
CA GLU A 26 -1.06 -3.11 16.44
C GLU A 26 -0.40 -3.22 15.07
N PHE A 27 0.53 -2.33 14.79
CA PHE A 27 1.33 -2.34 13.57
C PHE A 27 2.78 -2.68 13.92
N THR A 28 3.24 -3.84 13.47
CA THR A 28 4.57 -4.36 13.79
C THR A 28 5.40 -4.72 12.57
N TYR A 29 4.84 -4.60 11.37
CA TYR A 29 5.56 -4.94 10.16
C TYR A 29 6.70 -3.95 9.92
N PRO A 30 7.90 -4.42 9.52
CA PRO A 30 9.05 -3.54 9.35
C PRO A 30 8.96 -2.67 8.11
N LEU A 31 9.80 -1.64 8.04
CA LEU A 31 9.99 -0.84 6.84
C LEU A 31 10.36 -1.77 5.68
N HIS A 32 9.63 -1.68 4.58
CA HIS A 32 9.75 -2.64 3.47
C HIS A 32 9.55 -1.97 2.12
N GLN A 33 9.87 -2.72 1.08
CA GLN A 33 9.69 -2.29 -0.31
C GLN A 33 9.35 -3.50 -1.17
N HIS A 34 8.68 -3.28 -2.28
CA HIS A 34 8.39 -4.30 -3.28
C HIS A 34 8.12 -3.63 -4.64
N LYS A 35 8.17 -4.41 -5.71
CA LYS A 35 7.99 -3.90 -7.07
C LYS A 35 6.55 -3.55 -7.42
N GLU A 36 5.62 -4.25 -6.81
CA GLU A 36 4.20 -4.12 -7.09
C GLU A 36 3.65 -2.80 -6.56
N PHE A 37 2.62 -2.28 -7.23
CA PHE A 37 1.79 -1.22 -6.67
C PHE A 37 0.96 -1.78 -5.53
N GLU A 38 0.63 -0.93 -4.58
CA GLU A 38 -0.20 -1.32 -3.45
C GLU A 38 -1.28 -0.29 -3.21
N LEU A 39 -2.55 -0.73 -3.23
CA LEU A 39 -3.66 0.06 -2.77
C LEU A 39 -4.01 -0.45 -1.38
N ASN A 40 -3.90 0.42 -0.38
CA ASN A 40 -4.06 0.04 1.02
C ASN A 40 -5.15 0.86 1.67
N PHE A 41 -6.11 0.16 2.30
CA PHE A 41 -7.20 0.77 3.03
C PHE A 41 -7.09 0.39 4.51
N ILE A 42 -7.17 1.40 5.38
CA ILE A 42 -7.12 1.20 6.84
C ILE A 42 -8.36 1.84 7.45
N GLU A 43 -9.06 1.07 8.26
CA GLU A 43 -10.23 1.47 9.01
C GLU A 43 -9.92 1.41 10.51
N HIS A 44 -10.31 2.43 11.25
CA HIS A 44 -10.06 2.55 12.69
C HIS A 44 -8.58 2.67 13.04
N GLY A 45 -7.79 3.31 12.17
CA GLY A 45 -6.35 3.47 12.35
C GLY A 45 -5.91 4.85 12.80
N LYS A 46 -6.82 5.68 13.32
CA LYS A 46 -6.47 7.04 13.72
C LYS A 46 -5.23 7.06 14.63
N GLY A 47 -4.27 7.90 14.26
CA GLY A 47 -3.03 8.06 15.02
C GLY A 47 -1.86 7.22 14.52
N VAL A 48 -2.10 6.27 13.61
CA VAL A 48 -1.03 5.51 12.96
C VAL A 48 -0.17 6.47 12.14
N ARG A 49 1.12 6.26 12.14
CA ARG A 49 2.06 7.05 11.34
C ARG A 49 2.41 6.29 10.08
N ARG A 50 2.11 6.90 8.92
CA ARG A 50 2.45 6.34 7.62
C ARG A 50 3.74 6.98 7.12
N ILE A 51 4.70 6.16 6.75
CA ILE A 51 5.96 6.59 6.16
C ILE A 51 6.05 6.00 4.76
N VAL A 52 6.13 6.84 3.74
CA VAL A 52 6.29 6.43 2.34
C VAL A 52 7.39 7.29 1.74
N GLY A 53 8.51 6.65 1.40
CA GLY A 53 9.70 7.39 0.98
C GLY A 53 10.13 8.35 2.09
N ASP A 54 10.19 9.64 1.78
CA ASP A 54 10.51 10.69 2.75
C ASP A 54 9.27 11.42 3.28
N SER A 55 8.07 10.94 2.95
CA SER A 55 6.81 11.48 3.47
C SER A 55 6.44 10.80 4.78
N VAL A 56 6.13 11.59 5.80
CA VAL A 56 5.70 11.10 7.11
C VAL A 56 4.40 11.80 7.48
N GLU A 57 3.33 11.03 7.62
CA GLU A 57 2.00 11.56 7.92
C GLU A 57 1.30 10.72 8.99
N GLU A 58 0.53 11.39 9.84
CA GLU A 58 -0.37 10.70 10.77
C GLU A 58 -1.71 10.53 10.06
N ILE A 59 -2.25 9.30 10.07
CA ILE A 59 -3.50 9.02 9.37
C ILE A 59 -4.71 9.26 10.25
N GLY A 60 -5.86 9.45 9.61
CA GLY A 60 -7.15 9.58 10.30
C GLY A 60 -7.81 8.23 10.55
N GLU A 61 -9.09 8.29 10.87
CA GLU A 61 -9.90 7.08 11.16
C GLU A 61 -9.96 6.14 9.96
N TYR A 62 -10.07 6.68 8.76
CA TYR A 62 -10.10 5.94 7.51
C TYR A 62 -9.01 6.48 6.60
N GLU A 63 -8.29 5.58 5.95
CA GLU A 63 -7.28 6.00 4.99
C GLU A 63 -7.24 5.06 3.78
N LEU A 64 -7.21 5.64 2.60
CA LEU A 64 -6.98 4.91 1.36
C LEU A 64 -5.76 5.54 0.70
N VAL A 65 -4.73 4.74 0.46
CA VAL A 65 -3.50 5.23 -0.14
C VAL A 65 -3.05 4.30 -1.25
N LEU A 66 -2.60 4.88 -2.36
CA LEU A 66 -1.95 4.15 -3.44
C LEU A 66 -0.45 4.37 -3.34
N ILE A 67 0.28 3.29 -3.13
CA ILE A 67 1.73 3.30 -3.06
C ILE A 67 2.27 2.87 -4.41
N GLY A 68 3.11 3.69 -5.01
CA GLY A 68 3.74 3.38 -6.29
C GLY A 68 4.64 2.16 -6.20
N GLY A 69 4.84 1.51 -7.34
CA GLY A 69 5.74 0.36 -7.43
C GLY A 69 7.19 0.79 -7.49
N GLU A 70 8.03 -0.11 -7.99
CA GLU A 70 9.47 0.12 -8.17
C GLU A 70 10.23 0.32 -6.86
N ASP A 71 9.89 -0.50 -5.86
CA ASP A 71 10.63 -0.58 -4.60
C ASP A 71 10.58 0.71 -3.76
N LEU A 72 9.45 1.42 -3.78
CA LEU A 72 9.24 2.56 -2.89
C LEU A 72 9.11 2.07 -1.45
N GLU A 73 9.99 2.57 -0.60
CA GLU A 73 10.01 2.18 0.83
C GLU A 73 8.78 2.69 1.55
N HIS A 74 8.16 1.83 2.35
CA HIS A 74 6.98 2.23 3.11
C HIS A 74 6.78 1.38 4.38
N VAL A 75 6.09 1.97 5.34
CA VAL A 75 5.73 1.31 6.59
C VAL A 75 4.62 2.09 7.28
N TRP A 76 3.78 1.37 8.02
CA TRP A 76 2.87 1.97 9.00
C TRP A 76 3.38 1.64 10.39
N GLU A 77 3.55 2.67 11.20
CA GLU A 77 4.00 2.54 12.58
C GLU A 77 2.86 2.86 13.53
N GLN A 78 2.92 2.28 14.73
CA GLN A 78 1.87 2.46 15.73
C GLN A 78 1.54 3.92 16.01
N GLY A 79 2.56 4.78 16.07
CA GLY A 79 2.34 6.19 16.36
C GLY A 79 1.53 6.38 17.64
N ARG A 80 0.50 7.23 17.57
CA ARG A 80 -0.41 7.50 18.69
C ARG A 80 -1.68 6.67 18.66
N CYS A 81 -1.75 5.68 17.76
CA CYS A 81 -2.94 4.85 17.63
C CYS A 81 -3.09 3.92 18.84
N ASN A 82 -4.27 3.92 19.43
CA ASN A 82 -4.61 3.02 20.54
C ASN A 82 -5.81 2.12 20.21
N SER A 83 -6.21 2.09 18.95
CA SER A 83 -7.29 1.23 18.49
C SER A 83 -6.91 -0.24 18.62
N LYS A 84 -7.87 -1.05 19.04
CA LYS A 84 -7.72 -2.51 19.08
C LYS A 84 -8.60 -3.21 18.06
N ASP A 85 -9.17 -2.44 17.13
CA ASP A 85 -10.13 -2.92 16.14
C ASP A 85 -9.77 -2.36 14.76
N ILE A 86 -8.53 -2.57 14.33
CA ILE A 86 -8.02 -2.06 13.07
C ILE A 86 -8.31 -3.07 11.97
N ARG A 87 -8.93 -2.60 10.88
CA ARG A 87 -9.15 -3.42 9.69
C ARG A 87 -8.30 -2.86 8.56
N GLU A 88 -7.51 -3.73 7.94
CA GLU A 88 -6.66 -3.35 6.82
C GLU A 88 -6.96 -4.23 5.62
N ILE A 89 -7.15 -3.60 4.45
CA ILE A 89 -7.30 -4.31 3.18
C ILE A 89 -6.15 -3.85 2.29
N THR A 90 -5.36 -4.80 1.81
CA THR A 90 -4.23 -4.54 0.93
C THR A 90 -4.47 -5.21 -0.41
N ILE A 91 -4.37 -4.45 -1.49
CA ILE A 91 -4.43 -4.96 -2.85
C ILE A 91 -3.10 -4.67 -3.52
N GLN A 92 -2.43 -5.73 -4.00
CA GLN A 92 -1.17 -5.59 -4.71
C GLN A 92 -1.37 -5.98 -6.17
N PHE A 93 -0.77 -5.22 -7.07
CA PHE A 93 -0.89 -5.48 -8.51
C PHE A 93 0.36 -5.02 -9.25
N SER A 94 0.63 -5.66 -10.37
CA SER A 94 1.74 -5.30 -11.23
C SER A 94 1.35 -4.15 -12.16
N SER A 95 2.33 -3.37 -12.60
CA SER A 95 2.10 -2.26 -13.53
C SER A 95 1.53 -2.69 -14.87
N ASP A 96 1.66 -3.97 -15.22
CA ASP A 96 1.16 -4.50 -16.49
C ASP A 96 -0.26 -5.06 -16.42
N ILE A 97 -0.93 -4.94 -15.28
CA ILE A 97 -2.31 -5.43 -15.07
C ILE A 97 -3.28 -4.91 -16.14
N PHE A 98 -3.06 -3.67 -16.57
CA PHE A 98 -3.99 -3.00 -17.51
C PHE A 98 -3.70 -3.31 -18.98
N GLY A 99 -2.67 -4.08 -19.28
CA GLY A 99 -2.28 -4.38 -20.65
C GLY A 99 -1.75 -3.17 -21.41
N GLY A 100 -1.34 -3.40 -22.68
CA GLY A 100 -0.65 -2.37 -23.45
C GLY A 100 -1.50 -1.18 -23.84
N ASP A 101 -2.79 -1.38 -24.17
CA ASP A 101 -3.61 -0.36 -24.80
C ASP A 101 -4.63 0.32 -23.88
N LEU A 102 -4.98 -0.32 -22.77
CA LEU A 102 -6.07 0.20 -21.94
C LEU A 102 -5.75 1.60 -21.38
N LEU A 103 -4.56 1.78 -20.83
CA LEU A 103 -4.17 3.06 -20.22
C LEU A 103 -3.96 4.16 -21.26
N SER A 104 -3.80 3.81 -22.54
CA SER A 104 -3.66 4.81 -23.59
C SER A 104 -5.00 5.40 -24.06
N LYS A 105 -6.12 4.81 -23.65
CA LYS A 105 -7.44 5.34 -23.97
C LYS A 105 -7.72 6.63 -23.23
N ASN A 106 -8.47 7.53 -23.86
CA ASN A 106 -8.74 8.87 -23.32
C ASN A 106 -9.37 8.83 -21.93
N GLN A 107 -10.27 7.90 -21.67
CA GLN A 107 -10.97 7.80 -20.40
C GLN A 107 -10.07 7.36 -19.25
N PHE A 108 -8.86 6.88 -19.54
CA PHE A 108 -7.90 6.42 -18.55
C PHE A 108 -6.74 7.40 -18.36
N ALA A 109 -6.81 8.61 -18.96
CA ALA A 109 -5.71 9.57 -18.89
C ALA A 109 -5.32 9.94 -17.46
N SER A 110 -6.29 10.14 -16.57
CA SER A 110 -6.03 10.47 -15.17
C SER A 110 -5.36 9.31 -14.42
N ILE A 111 -5.80 8.08 -14.70
CA ILE A 111 -5.21 6.88 -14.09
C ILE A 111 -3.78 6.70 -14.58
N ARG A 112 -3.54 6.88 -15.86
CA ARG A 112 -2.20 6.77 -16.44
C ARG A 112 -1.22 7.77 -15.79
N ARG A 113 -1.67 9.00 -15.54
CA ARG A 113 -0.84 10.01 -14.88
C ARG A 113 -0.55 9.67 -13.42
N MET A 114 -1.45 8.94 -12.77
CA MET A 114 -1.31 8.54 -11.39
C MET A 114 -0.29 7.40 -11.24
N LEU A 115 -0.21 6.52 -12.21
CA LEU A 115 0.68 5.38 -12.20
C LEU A 115 2.01 5.73 -12.88
#